data_79f09cb4c722fc07cbcf46a5d32f801f
#
_entry.id   79f09cb4c722fc07cbcf46a5d32f801f
#
_cell.length_a   1.000
_cell.length_b   1.000
_cell.length_c   1.000
_cell.angle_alpha   90.00
_cell.angle_beta   90.00
_cell.angle_gamma   90.00
#
_symmetry.space_group_name_H-M   'P 1'
#
loop_
_entity.id
_entity.type
_entity.pdbx_description
1 polymer ?
#
loop_
_entity_poly.entity_id
_entity_poly.type
_entity_poly.pdbx_seq_one_letter_code
_entity_poly.pdbx_strand_id
1 'polypeptide(L)'
;MARVRIDRLLVERGLVPSRERARRLVMAGDVLVGDRPVTKPGAEVLADALVRLRGADSPYVSRGGEKLAGALDAFGLEVRDLVALDVGASTGGFTDCLLQRGARRVIALDVGYGQLAWKLRQDARVVVIERTNARALTPTMLPEAPDLAVVDVSFISLATVLSAVAGVVRPGAAILALVKPQFEVGRGRVGKGGVVRDPALRAEAVAGVRAAAERLGLALRGEAESVLPGPKGNREVFLALARPRESRHAPSR
;
A
#
# COMPACT_ATOMS: atom_id res chain seq x y z
N MET A 1 -11.00 -36.17 12.00
CA MET A 1 -11.53 -35.17 11.04
C MET A 1 -10.50 -34.97 9.93
N ALA A 2 -10.94 -34.91 8.67
CA ALA A 2 -10.03 -34.73 7.54
C ALA A 2 -9.41 -33.33 7.58
N ARG A 3 -8.11 -33.24 7.27
CA ARG A 3 -7.40 -31.97 7.11
C ARG A 3 -7.24 -31.64 5.63
N VAL A 4 -7.44 -30.39 5.29
CA VAL A 4 -7.37 -29.89 3.91
C VAL A 4 -6.53 -28.60 3.89
N ARG A 5 -5.76 -28.41 2.84
CA ARG A 5 -5.02 -27.15 2.64
C ARG A 5 -5.99 -25.99 2.50
N ILE A 6 -5.69 -24.88 3.19
CA ILE A 6 -6.56 -23.70 3.20
C ILE A 6 -6.77 -23.11 1.81
N ASP A 7 -5.73 -23.09 0.95
CA ASP A 7 -5.83 -22.58 -0.43
C ASP A 7 -6.81 -23.41 -1.29
N ARG A 8 -6.94 -24.71 -1.03
CA ARG A 8 -7.88 -25.61 -1.68
C ARG A 8 -9.29 -25.48 -1.09
N LEU A 9 -9.38 -25.46 0.23
CA LEU A 9 -10.67 -25.35 0.94
C LEU A 9 -11.45 -24.09 0.55
N LEU A 10 -10.74 -22.96 0.38
CA LEU A 10 -11.36 -21.71 -0.05
C LEU A 10 -12.05 -21.81 -1.42
N VAL A 11 -11.44 -22.54 -2.36
CA VAL A 11 -12.02 -22.76 -3.70
C VAL A 11 -13.16 -23.76 -3.63
N GLU A 12 -12.98 -24.87 -2.92
CA GLU A 12 -14.00 -25.92 -2.75
C GLU A 12 -15.30 -25.40 -2.10
N ARG A 13 -15.16 -24.40 -1.20
CA ARG A 13 -16.32 -23.74 -0.57
C ARG A 13 -16.86 -22.56 -1.36
N GLY A 14 -16.34 -22.28 -2.56
CA GLY A 14 -16.79 -21.15 -3.39
C GLY A 14 -16.49 -19.77 -2.81
N LEU A 15 -15.63 -19.69 -1.77
CA LEU A 15 -15.24 -18.41 -1.16
C LEU A 15 -14.33 -17.56 -2.06
N VAL A 16 -13.66 -18.22 -3.01
CA VAL A 16 -12.83 -17.56 -4.02
C VAL A 16 -12.90 -18.33 -5.34
N PRO A 17 -12.72 -17.64 -6.49
CA PRO A 17 -12.87 -18.27 -7.80
C PRO A 17 -11.67 -19.15 -8.22
N SER A 18 -10.50 -19.01 -7.59
CA SER A 18 -9.30 -19.76 -7.97
C SER A 18 -8.32 -19.95 -6.82
N ARG A 19 -7.46 -21.00 -6.92
CA ARG A 19 -6.38 -21.24 -5.95
C ARG A 19 -5.36 -20.14 -5.92
N GLU A 20 -5.11 -19.49 -7.02
CA GLU A 20 -4.20 -18.34 -7.08
C GLU A 20 -4.74 -17.17 -6.25
N ARG A 21 -6.04 -16.88 -6.38
CA ARG A 21 -6.72 -15.87 -5.55
C ARG A 21 -6.69 -16.28 -4.07
N ALA A 22 -6.95 -17.54 -3.76
CA ALA A 22 -6.86 -18.08 -2.40
C ALA A 22 -5.47 -17.85 -1.79
N ARG A 23 -4.40 -18.20 -2.53
CA ARG A 23 -3.02 -18.02 -2.08
C ARG A 23 -2.70 -16.56 -1.77
N ARG A 24 -3.13 -15.62 -2.61
CA ARG A 24 -2.93 -14.18 -2.40
C ARG A 24 -3.61 -13.69 -1.13
N LEU A 25 -4.88 -14.03 -0.92
CA LEU A 25 -5.63 -13.66 0.28
C LEU A 25 -5.02 -14.26 1.55
N VAL A 26 -4.58 -15.52 1.49
CA VAL A 26 -3.91 -16.16 2.63
C VAL A 26 -2.59 -15.43 2.96
N MET A 27 -1.76 -15.14 1.95
CA MET A 27 -0.50 -14.42 2.17
C MET A 27 -0.72 -12.99 2.68
N ALA A 28 -1.80 -12.35 2.27
CA ALA A 28 -2.19 -11.03 2.76
C ALA A 28 -2.73 -11.06 4.22
N GLY A 29 -3.01 -12.26 4.77
CA GLY A 29 -3.62 -12.40 6.11
C GLY A 29 -5.11 -12.12 6.13
N ASP A 30 -5.76 -12.15 4.97
CA ASP A 30 -7.20 -11.87 4.79
C ASP A 30 -8.07 -13.12 4.97
N VAL A 31 -7.46 -14.27 5.27
CA VAL A 31 -8.18 -15.51 5.57
C VAL A 31 -8.11 -15.80 7.06
N LEU A 32 -9.28 -15.92 7.70
CA LEU A 32 -9.44 -16.29 9.10
C LEU A 32 -9.94 -17.73 9.21
N VAL A 33 -9.35 -18.50 10.12
CA VAL A 33 -9.87 -19.78 10.59
C VAL A 33 -10.26 -19.63 12.06
N GLY A 34 -11.56 -19.64 12.32
CA GLY A 34 -12.09 -19.02 13.54
C GLY A 34 -11.76 -17.52 13.55
N ASP A 35 -11.08 -17.06 14.60
CA ASP A 35 -10.62 -15.66 14.73
C ASP A 35 -9.12 -15.47 14.44
N ARG A 36 -8.43 -16.51 13.99
CA ARG A 36 -6.97 -16.48 13.75
C ARG A 36 -6.67 -16.33 12.27
N PRO A 37 -5.84 -15.35 11.88
CA PRO A 37 -5.41 -15.22 10.49
C PRO A 37 -4.46 -16.35 10.12
N VAL A 38 -4.67 -16.92 8.92
CA VAL A 38 -3.77 -17.89 8.30
C VAL A 38 -3.00 -17.18 7.20
N THR A 39 -1.65 -17.27 7.27
CA THR A 39 -0.76 -16.56 6.34
C THR A 39 0.05 -17.50 5.43
N LYS A 40 -0.07 -18.83 5.62
CA LYS A 40 0.59 -19.83 4.78
C LYS A 40 -0.45 -20.54 3.89
N PRO A 41 -0.40 -20.40 2.56
CA PRO A 41 -1.39 -21.02 1.66
C PRO A 41 -1.49 -22.53 1.75
N GLY A 42 -0.39 -23.19 2.13
CA GLY A 42 -0.34 -24.63 2.34
C GLY A 42 -0.73 -25.09 3.75
N ALA A 43 -1.15 -24.17 4.64
CA ALA A 43 -1.56 -24.55 5.99
C ALA A 43 -2.74 -25.54 5.93
N GLU A 44 -2.63 -26.62 6.70
CA GLU A 44 -3.71 -27.60 6.85
C GLU A 44 -4.66 -27.17 7.96
N VAL A 45 -5.94 -27.14 7.63
CA VAL A 45 -7.04 -26.82 8.53
C VAL A 45 -8.05 -27.97 8.53
N LEU A 46 -8.92 -28.04 9.52
CA LEU A 46 -10.03 -29.02 9.51
C LEU A 46 -10.96 -28.71 8.33
N ALA A 47 -11.44 -29.76 7.67
CA ALA A 47 -12.32 -29.61 6.50
C ALA A 47 -13.63 -28.90 6.84
N ASP A 48 -14.07 -28.95 8.10
CA ASP A 48 -15.26 -28.29 8.66
C ASP A 48 -14.94 -26.98 9.40
N ALA A 49 -13.67 -26.54 9.42
CA ALA A 49 -13.28 -25.32 10.11
C ALA A 49 -14.10 -24.11 9.66
N LEU A 50 -14.46 -23.23 10.58
CA LEU A 50 -15.07 -21.95 10.25
C LEU A 50 -14.05 -21.07 9.55
N VAL A 51 -14.18 -20.91 8.24
CA VAL A 51 -13.30 -20.06 7.43
C VAL A 51 -14.07 -18.80 7.01
N ARG A 52 -13.49 -17.64 7.26
CA ARG A 52 -14.01 -16.34 6.85
C ARG A 52 -12.94 -15.57 6.08
N LEU A 53 -13.37 -14.80 5.10
CA LEU A 53 -12.49 -13.81 4.46
C LEU A 53 -12.61 -12.50 5.24
N ARG A 54 -11.47 -11.97 5.66
CA ARG A 54 -11.41 -10.66 6.29
C ARG A 54 -11.58 -9.62 5.18
N GLY A 55 -12.54 -8.72 5.33
CA GLY A 55 -12.87 -7.74 4.29
C GLY A 55 -13.75 -8.31 3.17
N ALA A 56 -14.51 -9.40 3.42
CA ALA A 56 -15.56 -9.86 2.48
C ALA A 56 -16.56 -8.75 2.17
N ASP A 57 -16.74 -7.79 3.09
CA ASP A 57 -17.59 -6.61 2.94
C ASP A 57 -16.78 -5.35 2.53
N SER A 58 -15.48 -5.47 2.27
CA SER A 58 -14.68 -4.33 1.82
C SER A 58 -15.11 -3.90 0.42
N PRO A 59 -15.37 -2.60 0.19
CA PRO A 59 -15.70 -2.10 -1.15
C PRO A 59 -14.51 -2.18 -2.11
N TYR A 60 -13.31 -2.51 -1.61
CA TYR A 60 -12.07 -2.54 -2.38
C TYR A 60 -11.56 -3.97 -2.59
N VAL A 61 -10.70 -4.15 -3.59
CA VAL A 61 -10.08 -5.47 -3.91
C VAL A 61 -9.19 -6.02 -2.79
N SER A 62 -8.78 -5.19 -1.84
CA SER A 62 -8.04 -5.58 -0.65
C SER A 62 -8.17 -4.54 0.46
N ARG A 63 -7.79 -4.90 1.68
CA ARG A 63 -7.75 -4.03 2.88
C ARG A 63 -6.92 -2.75 2.70
N GLY A 64 -5.99 -2.74 1.72
CA GLY A 64 -5.24 -1.54 1.37
C GLY A 64 -6.17 -0.38 1.04
N GLY A 65 -7.25 -0.62 0.29
CA GLY A 65 -8.21 0.42 -0.07
C GLY A 65 -8.83 1.13 1.13
N GLU A 66 -9.18 0.37 2.18
CA GLU A 66 -9.71 0.96 3.42
C GLU A 66 -8.67 1.83 4.14
N LYS A 67 -7.40 1.38 4.16
CA LYS A 67 -6.31 2.18 4.75
C LYS A 67 -6.15 3.51 4.04
N LEU A 68 -6.11 3.47 2.69
CA LEU A 68 -5.97 4.70 1.90
C LEU A 68 -7.20 5.59 2.03
N ALA A 69 -8.41 5.03 2.01
CA ALA A 69 -9.64 5.79 2.21
C ALA A 69 -9.61 6.57 3.52
N GLY A 70 -9.25 5.91 4.63
CA GLY A 70 -9.11 6.56 5.93
C GLY A 70 -8.05 7.66 5.94
N ALA A 71 -6.93 7.47 5.24
CA ALA A 71 -5.90 8.50 5.13
C ALA A 71 -6.36 9.71 4.29
N LEU A 72 -7.01 9.47 3.15
CA LEU A 72 -7.57 10.55 2.31
C LEU A 72 -8.57 11.39 3.09
N ASP A 73 -9.46 10.75 3.87
CA ASP A 73 -10.45 11.43 4.71
C ASP A 73 -9.77 12.21 5.84
N ALA A 74 -8.80 11.62 6.54
CA ALA A 74 -8.08 12.25 7.64
C ALA A 74 -7.31 13.52 7.20
N PHE A 75 -6.80 13.53 5.98
CA PHE A 75 -6.05 14.68 5.44
C PHE A 75 -6.90 15.61 4.56
N GLY A 76 -8.18 15.31 4.34
CA GLY A 76 -9.07 16.09 3.47
C GLY A 76 -8.56 16.16 2.02
N LEU A 77 -7.94 15.08 1.51
CA LEU A 77 -7.36 15.06 0.18
C LEU A 77 -8.37 14.60 -0.85
N GLU A 78 -8.72 15.49 -1.78
CA GLU A 78 -9.55 15.20 -2.94
C GLU A 78 -8.71 14.53 -4.05
N VAL A 79 -9.27 13.47 -4.63
CA VAL A 79 -8.60 12.65 -5.66
C VAL A 79 -9.23 12.85 -7.04
N ARG A 80 -10.42 13.43 -7.09
CA ARG A 80 -11.18 13.62 -8.33
C ARG A 80 -10.35 14.33 -9.40
N ASP A 81 -10.38 13.78 -10.61
CA ASP A 81 -9.71 14.28 -11.81
C ASP A 81 -8.17 14.30 -11.74
N LEU A 82 -7.56 13.79 -10.66
CA LEU A 82 -6.11 13.70 -10.53
C LEU A 82 -5.53 12.51 -11.29
N VAL A 83 -4.28 12.65 -11.69
CA VAL A 83 -3.39 11.53 -12.04
C VAL A 83 -2.68 11.08 -10.78
N ALA A 84 -2.90 9.84 -10.38
CA ALA A 84 -2.31 9.26 -9.18
C ALA A 84 -1.28 8.19 -9.53
N LEU A 85 -0.18 8.14 -8.77
CA LEU A 85 0.82 7.08 -8.80
C LEU A 85 0.64 6.21 -7.55
N ASP A 86 0.39 4.92 -7.73
CA ASP A 86 0.32 3.91 -6.68
C ASP A 86 1.61 3.09 -6.69
N VAL A 87 2.48 3.32 -5.69
CA VAL A 87 3.80 2.68 -5.55
C VAL A 87 3.72 1.52 -4.58
N GLY A 88 3.86 0.31 -5.10
CA GLY A 88 3.63 -0.94 -4.38
C GLY A 88 2.18 -1.40 -4.51
N ALA A 89 1.61 -1.30 -5.72
CA ALA A 89 0.20 -1.54 -5.97
C ALA A 89 -0.30 -2.94 -5.57
N SER A 90 0.54 -3.97 -5.63
CA SER A 90 0.22 -5.35 -5.24
C SER A 90 -1.10 -5.82 -5.86
N THR A 91 -2.10 -6.17 -5.04
CA THR A 91 -3.44 -6.58 -5.50
C THR A 91 -4.29 -5.40 -6.00
N GLY A 92 -3.88 -4.17 -5.75
CA GLY A 92 -4.56 -2.96 -6.24
C GLY A 92 -5.54 -2.33 -5.25
N GLY A 93 -5.37 -2.55 -3.94
CA GLY A 93 -6.27 -1.93 -2.96
C GLY A 93 -6.25 -0.40 -3.01
N PHE A 94 -5.07 0.20 -3.09
CA PHE A 94 -4.92 1.65 -3.23
C PHE A 94 -5.41 2.13 -4.59
N THR A 95 -5.03 1.45 -5.68
CA THR A 95 -5.52 1.71 -7.04
C THR A 95 -7.05 1.74 -7.09
N ASP A 96 -7.72 0.72 -6.52
CA ASP A 96 -9.19 0.61 -6.48
C ASP A 96 -9.82 1.78 -5.71
N CYS A 97 -9.24 2.16 -4.57
CA CYS A 97 -9.68 3.30 -3.78
C CYS A 97 -9.57 4.61 -4.56
N LEU A 98 -8.44 4.86 -5.21
CA LEU A 98 -8.22 6.05 -6.03
C LEU A 98 -9.22 6.16 -7.16
N LEU A 99 -9.49 5.05 -7.87
CA LEU A 99 -10.49 5.01 -8.96
C LEU A 99 -11.90 5.29 -8.46
N GLN A 100 -12.30 4.70 -7.33
CA GLN A 100 -13.61 4.93 -6.72
C GLN A 100 -13.76 6.37 -6.20
N ARG A 101 -12.66 7.02 -5.79
CA ARG A 101 -12.61 8.44 -5.42
C ARG A 101 -12.52 9.39 -6.63
N GLY A 102 -12.61 8.85 -7.86
CA GLY A 102 -12.71 9.64 -9.08
C GLY A 102 -11.38 10.06 -9.69
N ALA A 103 -10.27 9.37 -9.39
CA ALA A 103 -9.01 9.59 -10.09
C ALA A 103 -9.22 9.48 -11.63
N ARG A 104 -8.68 10.44 -12.37
CA ARG A 104 -8.72 10.41 -13.83
C ARG A 104 -7.86 9.29 -14.40
N ARG A 105 -6.72 9.05 -13.76
CA ARG A 105 -5.78 7.98 -14.12
C ARG A 105 -5.05 7.49 -12.88
N VAL A 106 -4.79 6.19 -12.82
CA VAL A 106 -3.94 5.60 -11.79
C VAL A 106 -2.80 4.84 -12.47
N ILE A 107 -1.57 5.21 -12.15
CA ILE A 107 -0.36 4.52 -12.58
C ILE A 107 0.01 3.56 -11.46
N ALA A 108 -0.26 2.27 -11.64
CA ALA A 108 -0.02 1.20 -10.67
C ALA A 108 1.35 0.59 -10.90
N LEU A 109 2.30 0.90 -10.00
CA LEU A 109 3.69 0.44 -10.08
C LEU A 109 3.97 -0.63 -9.02
N ASP A 110 4.55 -1.77 -9.44
CA ASP A 110 4.97 -2.84 -8.54
C ASP A 110 6.23 -3.56 -9.03
N VAL A 111 7.04 -4.06 -8.09
CA VAL A 111 8.18 -4.93 -8.40
C VAL A 111 7.75 -6.34 -8.79
N GLY A 112 6.58 -6.77 -8.34
CA GLY A 112 5.95 -8.04 -8.68
C GLY A 112 5.37 -8.07 -10.09
N TYR A 113 4.80 -9.21 -10.43
CA TYR A 113 4.15 -9.42 -11.73
C TYR A 113 2.84 -10.20 -11.54
N GLY A 114 1.79 -9.80 -12.28
CA GLY A 114 0.51 -10.52 -12.29
C GLY A 114 -0.29 -10.42 -10.99
N GLN A 115 0.05 -9.50 -10.06
CA GLN A 115 -0.60 -9.40 -8.75
C GLN A 115 -1.87 -8.55 -8.80
N LEU A 116 -1.89 -7.53 -9.62
CA LEU A 116 -3.01 -6.59 -9.73
C LEU A 116 -4.31 -7.32 -10.09
N ALA A 117 -5.41 -7.02 -9.41
CA ALA A 117 -6.70 -7.65 -9.65
C ALA A 117 -7.16 -7.43 -11.09
N TRP A 118 -7.74 -8.49 -11.70
CA TRP A 118 -8.13 -8.49 -13.12
C TRP A 118 -9.04 -7.32 -13.50
N LYS A 119 -10.04 -7.01 -12.66
CA LYS A 119 -10.95 -5.87 -12.91
C LYS A 119 -10.20 -4.53 -13.06
N LEU A 120 -9.10 -4.33 -12.32
CA LEU A 120 -8.30 -3.13 -12.38
C LEU A 120 -7.40 -3.09 -13.62
N ARG A 121 -6.89 -4.26 -14.05
CA ARG A 121 -6.13 -4.37 -15.31
C ARG A 121 -6.98 -4.05 -16.54
N GLN A 122 -8.29 -4.25 -16.47
CA GLN A 122 -9.23 -3.98 -17.57
C GLN A 122 -9.76 -2.54 -17.55
N ASP A 123 -9.55 -1.79 -16.47
CA ASP A 123 -10.00 -0.39 -16.39
C ASP A 123 -9.07 0.51 -17.24
N ALA A 124 -9.63 1.18 -18.24
CA ALA A 124 -8.89 2.04 -19.17
C ALA A 124 -8.15 3.21 -18.49
N ARG A 125 -8.52 3.52 -17.23
CA ARG A 125 -7.86 4.54 -16.42
C ARG A 125 -6.59 4.04 -15.74
N VAL A 126 -6.33 2.73 -15.75
CA VAL A 126 -5.18 2.12 -15.06
C VAL A 126 -4.04 1.86 -16.02
N VAL A 127 -2.88 2.42 -15.72
CA VAL A 127 -1.61 2.09 -16.38
C VAL A 127 -0.81 1.18 -15.47
N VAL A 128 -0.51 -0.03 -15.93
CA VAL A 128 0.19 -1.04 -15.13
C VAL A 128 1.67 -1.04 -15.46
N ILE A 129 2.52 -0.81 -14.46
CA ILE A 129 3.98 -0.85 -14.56
C ILE A 129 4.50 -1.90 -13.56
N GLU A 130 4.73 -3.12 -14.04
CA GLU A 130 5.19 -4.24 -13.24
C GLU A 130 6.67 -4.51 -13.43
N ARG A 131 7.25 -5.40 -12.58
CA ARG A 131 8.69 -5.76 -12.56
C ARG A 131 9.60 -4.55 -12.45
N THR A 132 9.11 -3.49 -11.81
CA THR A 132 9.82 -2.21 -11.71
C THR A 132 10.12 -1.87 -10.26
N ASN A 133 11.40 -1.71 -9.95
CA ASN A 133 11.82 -1.30 -8.62
C ASN A 133 11.56 0.21 -8.44
N ALA A 134 10.78 0.56 -7.42
CA ALA A 134 10.42 1.94 -7.13
C ALA A 134 11.63 2.88 -6.94
N ARG A 135 12.81 2.34 -6.53
CA ARG A 135 14.05 3.12 -6.43
C ARG A 135 14.60 3.59 -7.78
N ALA A 136 14.29 2.87 -8.84
CA ALA A 136 14.76 3.18 -10.19
C ALA A 136 13.75 4.00 -10.99
N LEU A 137 12.67 4.48 -10.36
CA LEU A 137 11.61 5.23 -11.01
C LEU A 137 12.14 6.56 -11.55
N THR A 138 11.86 6.82 -12.83
CA THR A 138 12.22 8.04 -13.53
C THR A 138 11.01 8.65 -14.24
N PRO A 139 11.01 9.97 -14.55
CA PRO A 139 9.89 10.60 -15.24
C PRO A 139 9.58 9.96 -16.60
N THR A 140 10.58 9.47 -17.32
CA THR A 140 10.43 8.85 -18.65
C THR A 140 9.72 7.51 -18.62
N MET A 141 9.60 6.87 -17.45
CA MET A 141 8.87 5.62 -17.26
C MET A 141 7.36 5.83 -17.12
N LEU A 142 6.93 7.06 -16.84
CA LEU A 142 5.53 7.41 -16.63
C LEU A 142 4.93 8.08 -17.85
N PRO A 143 3.67 7.81 -18.20
CA PRO A 143 2.99 8.44 -19.33
C PRO A 143 2.78 9.94 -19.11
N GLU A 144 2.67 10.37 -17.86
CA GLU A 144 2.52 11.77 -17.46
C GLU A 144 2.94 11.94 -15.98
N ALA A 145 3.27 13.17 -15.58
CA ALA A 145 3.65 13.46 -14.20
C ALA A 145 2.43 13.39 -13.27
N PRO A 146 2.50 12.63 -12.15
CA PRO A 146 1.39 12.50 -11.20
C PRO A 146 1.14 13.77 -10.38
N ASP A 147 -0.15 14.01 -10.07
CA ASP A 147 -0.63 15.06 -9.16
C ASP A 147 -0.64 14.59 -7.69
N LEU A 148 -0.69 13.26 -7.49
CA LEU A 148 -0.70 12.58 -6.20
C LEU A 148 0.15 11.31 -6.30
N ALA A 149 0.95 11.01 -5.30
CA ALA A 149 1.52 9.68 -5.12
C ALA A 149 1.05 9.05 -3.81
N VAL A 150 0.76 7.76 -3.84
CA VAL A 150 0.50 6.93 -2.65
C VAL A 150 1.54 5.83 -2.61
N VAL A 151 2.17 5.59 -1.44
CA VAL A 151 3.34 4.71 -1.33
C VAL A 151 3.10 3.68 -0.24
N ASP A 152 2.95 2.42 -0.63
CA ASP A 152 2.76 1.27 0.25
C ASP A 152 3.76 0.15 -0.07
N VAL A 153 5.03 0.38 0.20
CA VAL A 153 6.10 -0.58 -0.07
C VAL A 153 6.38 -1.48 1.13
N SER A 154 6.91 -2.68 0.85
CA SER A 154 7.32 -3.66 1.87
C SER A 154 8.76 -4.11 1.63
N PHE A 155 9.44 -4.49 2.72
CA PHE A 155 10.83 -5.01 2.72
C PHE A 155 11.89 -4.00 2.28
N ILE A 156 11.55 -2.73 2.22
CA ILE A 156 12.43 -1.62 1.87
C ILE A 156 12.06 -0.41 2.72
N SER A 157 13.02 0.42 3.09
CA SER A 157 12.75 1.69 3.77
C SER A 157 12.14 2.71 2.80
N LEU A 158 11.14 3.43 3.27
CA LEU A 158 10.53 4.56 2.55
C LEU A 158 11.55 5.64 2.18
N ALA A 159 12.56 5.87 3.04
CA ALA A 159 13.61 6.85 2.77
C ALA A 159 14.31 6.62 1.42
N THR A 160 14.45 5.37 0.98
CA THR A 160 15.08 5.02 -0.30
C THR A 160 14.16 5.17 -1.50
N VAL A 161 12.83 5.17 -1.29
CA VAL A 161 11.82 5.26 -2.36
C VAL A 161 11.36 6.70 -2.54
N LEU A 162 11.27 7.46 -1.46
CA LEU A 162 10.76 8.84 -1.48
C LEU A 162 11.54 9.76 -2.42
N SER A 163 12.84 9.56 -2.56
CA SER A 163 13.67 10.36 -3.49
C SER A 163 13.21 10.19 -4.94
N ALA A 164 13.01 8.94 -5.37
CA ALA A 164 12.56 8.63 -6.72
C ALA A 164 11.11 9.12 -6.96
N VAL A 165 10.22 8.92 -5.98
CA VAL A 165 8.83 9.39 -6.03
C VAL A 165 8.77 10.92 -6.13
N ALA A 166 9.54 11.63 -5.29
CA ALA A 166 9.61 13.10 -5.33
C ALA A 166 10.10 13.62 -6.68
N GLY A 167 11.00 12.88 -7.34
CA GLY A 167 11.52 13.25 -8.65
C GLY A 167 10.49 13.18 -9.79
N VAL A 168 9.45 12.36 -9.67
CA VAL A 168 8.48 12.10 -10.75
C VAL A 168 7.14 12.80 -10.58
N VAL A 169 6.73 13.13 -9.36
CA VAL A 169 5.47 13.86 -9.14
C VAL A 169 5.61 15.33 -9.53
N ARG A 170 4.51 16.01 -9.83
CA ARG A 170 4.52 17.45 -10.17
C ARG A 170 4.96 18.31 -8.98
N PRO A 171 5.56 19.49 -9.21
CA PRO A 171 5.68 20.51 -8.17
C PRO A 171 4.31 20.85 -7.57
N GLY A 172 4.21 20.84 -6.24
CA GLY A 172 2.96 21.03 -5.50
C GLY A 172 2.14 19.76 -5.28
N ALA A 173 2.54 18.64 -5.85
CA ALA A 173 1.87 17.34 -5.65
C ALA A 173 1.93 16.86 -4.20
N ALA A 174 0.89 16.16 -3.76
CA ALA A 174 0.87 15.45 -2.48
C ALA A 174 1.49 14.04 -2.61
N ILE A 175 2.12 13.57 -1.53
CA ILE A 175 2.64 12.21 -1.41
C ILE A 175 2.13 11.64 -0.08
N LEU A 176 1.31 10.59 -0.13
CA LEU A 176 0.89 9.83 1.04
C LEU A 176 1.79 8.60 1.20
N ALA A 177 2.64 8.58 2.21
CA ALA A 177 3.57 7.50 2.46
C ALA A 177 3.15 6.69 3.69
N LEU A 178 2.91 5.38 3.52
CA LEU A 178 2.56 4.47 4.61
C LEU A 178 3.82 3.96 5.30
N VAL A 179 4.15 4.53 6.45
CA VAL A 179 5.26 4.10 7.30
C VAL A 179 4.92 2.77 7.96
N LYS A 180 5.74 1.78 7.72
CA LYS A 180 5.65 0.44 8.31
C LYS A 180 6.84 0.25 9.25
N PRO A 181 6.68 0.38 10.57
CA PRO A 181 7.79 0.39 11.52
C PRO A 181 8.74 -0.82 11.38
N GLN A 182 8.20 -1.99 11.05
CA GLN A 182 8.98 -3.22 10.89
C GLN A 182 10.00 -3.17 9.74
N PHE A 183 9.90 -2.23 8.81
CA PHE A 183 10.84 -2.05 7.72
C PHE A 183 11.75 -0.83 7.90
N GLU A 184 11.50 -0.03 8.96
CA GLU A 184 12.26 1.20 9.25
C GLU A 184 13.22 1.08 10.43
N VAL A 185 12.88 0.27 11.47
CA VAL A 185 13.68 0.17 12.71
C VAL A 185 14.95 -0.68 12.60
N GLY A 186 15.20 -1.34 11.46
CA GLY A 186 16.31 -2.27 11.30
C GLY A 186 16.02 -3.69 11.82
N ARG A 187 16.66 -4.69 11.21
CA ARG A 187 16.35 -6.12 11.42
C ARG A 187 16.47 -6.60 12.87
N GLY A 188 17.46 -6.12 13.62
CA GLY A 188 17.71 -6.54 15.00
C GLY A 188 16.73 -5.98 16.03
N ARG A 189 15.89 -5.02 15.65
CA ARG A 189 14.96 -4.31 16.56
C ARG A 189 13.49 -4.70 16.35
N VAL A 190 13.23 -5.59 15.39
CA VAL A 190 11.89 -6.12 15.14
C VAL A 190 11.61 -7.28 16.06
N GLY A 191 10.53 -7.21 16.84
CA GLY A 191 10.15 -8.22 17.81
C GLY A 191 9.70 -9.56 17.18
N LYS A 192 9.48 -10.55 18.04
CA LYS A 192 9.01 -11.89 17.65
C LYS A 192 7.74 -11.78 16.78
N GLY A 193 7.74 -12.52 15.67
CA GLY A 193 6.64 -12.53 14.71
C GLY A 193 6.66 -11.37 13.73
N GLY A 194 7.69 -10.52 13.73
CA GLY A 194 7.81 -9.38 12.80
C GLY A 194 6.97 -8.16 13.24
N VAL A 195 6.70 -8.02 14.55
CA VAL A 195 5.86 -6.94 15.09
C VAL A 195 6.69 -6.02 15.99
N VAL A 196 6.63 -4.72 15.72
CA VAL A 196 7.21 -3.65 16.54
C VAL A 196 6.17 -3.22 17.57
N ARG A 197 6.30 -3.74 18.81
CA ARG A 197 5.34 -3.46 19.90
C ARG A 197 5.68 -2.21 20.68
N ASP A 198 6.97 -1.90 20.80
CA ASP A 198 7.45 -0.74 21.52
C ASP A 198 7.00 0.57 20.85
N PRO A 199 6.25 1.44 21.58
CA PRO A 199 5.81 2.72 21.08
C PRO A 199 6.96 3.66 20.70
N ALA A 200 8.08 3.62 21.46
CA ALA A 200 9.24 4.46 21.19
C ALA A 200 9.90 4.08 19.86
N LEU A 201 10.02 2.78 19.56
CA LEU A 201 10.54 2.31 18.29
C LEU A 201 9.62 2.69 17.11
N ARG A 202 8.30 2.67 17.32
CA ARG A 202 7.36 3.13 16.29
C ARG A 202 7.51 4.62 16.02
N ALA A 203 7.60 5.42 17.07
CA ALA A 203 7.83 6.86 16.94
C ALA A 203 9.17 7.18 16.24
N GLU A 204 10.23 6.44 16.58
CA GLU A 204 11.54 6.55 15.92
C GLU A 204 11.44 6.23 14.41
N ALA A 205 10.73 5.16 14.05
CA ALA A 205 10.52 4.80 12.64
C ALA A 205 9.84 5.94 11.85
N VAL A 206 8.78 6.52 12.41
CA VAL A 206 8.06 7.65 11.81
C VAL A 206 8.97 8.88 11.71
N ALA A 207 9.68 9.23 12.78
CA ALA A 207 10.61 10.35 12.82
C ALA A 207 11.75 10.18 11.79
N GLY A 208 12.26 8.97 11.61
CA GLY A 208 13.30 8.64 10.62
C GLY A 208 12.84 8.90 9.19
N VAL A 209 11.62 8.48 8.84
CA VAL A 209 11.04 8.71 7.51
C VAL A 209 10.74 10.20 7.31
N ARG A 210 10.22 10.89 8.33
CA ARG A 210 9.99 12.34 8.28
C ARG A 210 11.28 13.10 8.03
N ALA A 211 12.35 12.82 8.78
CA ALA A 211 13.65 13.45 8.58
C ALA A 211 14.23 13.16 7.18
N ALA A 212 13.99 11.97 6.62
CA ALA A 212 14.39 11.67 5.25
C ALA A 212 13.59 12.50 4.24
N ALA A 213 12.29 12.66 4.42
CA ALA A 213 11.45 13.51 3.58
C ALA A 213 11.88 14.98 3.63
N GLU A 214 12.17 15.51 4.81
CA GLU A 214 12.67 16.88 5.01
C GLU A 214 14.00 17.13 4.28
N ARG A 215 14.94 16.16 4.34
CA ARG A 215 16.21 16.25 3.59
C ARG A 215 16.01 16.27 2.06
N LEU A 216 14.91 15.72 1.57
CA LEU A 216 14.52 15.77 0.15
C LEU A 216 13.74 17.04 -0.19
N GLY A 217 13.59 17.97 0.76
CA GLY A 217 12.83 19.20 0.58
C GLY A 217 11.31 18.99 0.55
N LEU A 218 10.80 17.82 0.94
CA LEU A 218 9.37 17.57 1.06
C LEU A 218 8.82 18.20 2.34
N ALA A 219 7.73 18.93 2.22
CA ALA A 219 7.06 19.54 3.36
C ALA A 219 6.09 18.54 4.02
N LEU A 220 6.24 18.30 5.32
CA LEU A 220 5.25 17.53 6.09
C LEU A 220 3.96 18.36 6.22
N ARG A 221 2.82 17.75 5.92
CA ARG A 221 1.47 18.33 6.03
C ARG A 221 0.66 17.73 7.16
N GLY A 222 0.97 16.48 7.55
CA GLY A 222 0.29 15.80 8.65
C GLY A 222 0.73 14.36 8.81
N GLU A 223 0.31 13.77 9.93
CA GLU A 223 0.49 12.37 10.29
C GLU A 223 -0.85 11.80 10.73
N ALA A 224 -1.19 10.58 10.30
CA ALA A 224 -2.40 9.89 10.72
C ALA A 224 -2.13 8.38 10.88
N GLU A 225 -2.59 7.80 11.97
CA GLU A 225 -2.53 6.34 12.14
C GLU A 225 -3.44 5.67 11.11
N SER A 226 -2.97 4.60 10.50
CA SER A 226 -3.78 3.80 9.58
C SER A 226 -4.99 3.21 10.32
N VAL A 227 -6.19 3.33 9.74
CA VAL A 227 -7.45 2.78 10.29
C VAL A 227 -7.42 1.27 10.46
N LEU A 228 -6.52 0.58 9.76
CA LEU A 228 -6.30 -0.86 9.88
C LEU A 228 -4.83 -1.14 10.14
N PRO A 229 -4.53 -2.08 11.04
CA PRO A 229 -3.16 -2.55 11.23
C PRO A 229 -2.67 -3.36 10.04
N GLY A 230 -1.35 -3.48 9.92
CA GLY A 230 -0.71 -4.41 8.98
C GLY A 230 -1.11 -5.87 9.22
N PRO A 231 -0.83 -6.78 8.27
CA PRO A 231 -1.28 -8.19 8.31
C PRO A 231 -0.87 -8.95 9.58
N LYS A 232 0.25 -8.57 10.19
CA LYS A 232 0.76 -9.16 11.44
C LYS A 232 0.39 -8.37 12.71
N GLY A 233 -0.38 -7.28 12.57
CA GLY A 233 -0.80 -6.43 13.67
C GLY A 233 0.15 -5.25 13.95
N ASN A 234 1.08 -4.93 13.06
CA ASN A 234 1.86 -3.69 13.17
C ASN A 234 0.95 -2.47 13.03
N ARG A 235 1.11 -1.50 13.92
CA ARG A 235 0.50 -0.18 13.76
C ARG A 235 1.31 0.60 12.72
N GLU A 236 0.64 1.09 11.72
CA GLU A 236 1.21 1.78 10.56
C GLU A 236 0.72 3.23 10.56
N VAL A 237 1.53 4.15 10.04
CA VAL A 237 1.23 5.59 10.07
C VAL A 237 1.38 6.17 8.66
N PHE A 238 0.40 6.92 8.20
CA PHE A 238 0.53 7.71 6.99
C PHE A 238 1.20 9.06 7.29
N LEU A 239 2.19 9.40 6.47
CA LEU A 239 2.71 10.75 6.37
C LEU A 239 2.12 11.41 5.12
N ALA A 240 1.47 12.57 5.31
CA ALA A 240 1.09 13.44 4.21
C ALA A 240 2.24 14.42 3.96
N LEU A 241 2.87 14.29 2.80
CA LEU A 241 3.99 15.10 2.36
C LEU A 241 3.59 15.92 1.14
N ALA A 242 4.24 17.04 0.88
CA ALA A 242 4.04 17.83 -0.33
C ALA A 242 5.38 18.14 -0.99
N ARG A 243 5.48 17.94 -2.32
CA ARG A 243 6.56 18.49 -3.10
C ARG A 243 6.38 20.01 -3.19
N PRO A 244 7.36 20.84 -2.82
CA PRO A 244 7.24 22.28 -2.93
C PRO A 244 6.89 22.71 -4.37
N ARG A 245 6.12 23.78 -4.49
CA ARG A 245 5.95 24.44 -5.80
C ARG A 245 7.27 25.12 -6.17
N GLU A 246 7.65 25.02 -7.42
CA GLU A 246 8.76 25.85 -7.91
C GLU A 246 8.39 27.32 -7.69
N SER A 247 9.23 28.04 -6.96
CA SER A 247 9.07 29.49 -6.85
C SER A 247 9.21 30.07 -8.26
N ARG A 248 8.15 30.71 -8.74
CA ARG A 248 8.27 31.53 -9.97
C ARG A 248 9.34 32.58 -9.69
N HIS A 249 10.53 32.39 -10.21
CA HIS A 249 11.50 33.49 -10.27
C HIS A 249 10.80 34.58 -11.09
N ALA A 250 10.49 35.70 -10.43
CA ALA A 250 10.15 36.90 -11.14
C ALA A 250 11.38 37.27 -12.00
N PRO A 251 11.23 37.54 -13.30
CA PRO A 251 12.35 37.99 -14.12
C PRO A 251 12.86 39.25 -13.47
N SER A 252 14.15 39.25 -13.05
CA SER A 252 14.90 40.44 -12.63
C SER A 252 14.82 41.44 -13.78
N ARG A 253 14.22 42.60 -13.51
CA ARG A 253 14.24 43.77 -14.38
C ARG A 253 15.60 44.37 -14.46
#